data_2b0f6990d330330d972772f63d5bebe3
#
_entry.id   2b0f6990d330330d972772f63d5bebe3
#
_cell.length_a   1.000
_cell.length_b   1.000
_cell.length_c   1.000
_cell.angle_alpha   90.00
_cell.angle_beta   90.00
_cell.angle_gamma   90.00
#
_symmetry.space_group_name_H-M   'P 1'
#
loop_
_entity.id
_entity.type
_entity.pdbx_description
1 polymer ?
#
loop_
_entity_poly.entity_id
_entity_poly.type
_entity_poly.pdbx_seq_one_letter_code
_entity_poly.pdbx_strand_id
1 'polypeptide(L)' 'MVLRKKDISEFGEGYYKVHLTNLEAYRKIKDSLEIKDSTYYSKDGNVFAWDLVIESNKLTKVKKILKEFN' A
#
# COMPACT_ATOMS: atom_id res chain seq x y z
N MET A 1 -8.00 0.26 -9.53
CA MET A 1 -8.08 0.59 -8.10
C MET A 1 -7.95 2.08 -7.88
N VAL A 2 -8.88 2.69 -7.18
CA VAL A 2 -8.82 4.12 -6.86
C VAL A 2 -8.28 4.26 -5.43
N LEU A 3 -7.18 4.99 -5.27
CA LEU A 3 -6.62 5.26 -3.97
C LEU A 3 -7.36 6.43 -3.34
N ARG A 4 -8.12 6.17 -2.30
CA ARG A 4 -8.91 7.17 -1.61
C ARG A 4 -8.12 7.76 -0.46
N LYS A 5 -8.48 8.96 -0.04
CA LYS A 5 -7.84 9.63 1.08
C LYS A 5 -7.85 8.78 2.35
N LYS A 6 -8.92 8.03 2.58
CA LYS A 6 -9.05 7.14 3.74
C LYS A 6 -8.13 5.91 3.70
N ASP A 7 -7.61 5.59 2.51
CA ASP A 7 -6.71 4.44 2.34
C ASP A 7 -5.26 4.81 2.63
N ILE A 8 -4.98 6.09 2.84
CA ILE A 8 -3.65 6.58 3.18
C ILE A 8 -3.75 7.28 4.52
N SER A 9 -2.95 6.88 5.49
CA SER A 9 -2.90 7.53 6.80
C SER A 9 -1.47 7.71 7.25
N GLU A 10 -1.24 8.74 8.06
CA GLU A 10 0.06 8.95 8.65
C GLU A 10 0.35 7.82 9.65
N PHE A 11 1.58 7.33 9.63
CA PHE A 11 2.00 6.27 10.52
C PHE A 11 3.36 6.63 11.12
N GLY A 12 3.32 7.37 12.20
CA GLY A 12 4.53 7.87 12.82
C GLY A 12 5.15 8.99 12.00
N GLU A 13 6.22 9.54 12.50
CA GLU A 13 6.92 10.65 11.87
C GLU A 13 7.68 10.17 10.63
N GLY A 14 7.35 10.76 9.49
CA GLY A 14 8.03 10.44 8.24
C GLY A 14 7.53 9.20 7.51
N TYR A 15 6.42 8.60 7.96
CA TYR A 15 5.88 7.39 7.33
C TYR A 15 4.40 7.53 7.05
N TYR A 16 3.94 6.73 6.06
CA TYR A 16 2.52 6.60 5.73
C TYR A 16 2.13 5.14 5.67
N LYS A 17 0.90 4.86 6.03
CA LYS A 17 0.31 3.54 5.92
C LYS A 17 -0.67 3.55 4.76
N VAL A 18 -0.48 2.64 3.82
CA VAL A 18 -1.33 2.53 2.62
C VAL A 18 -2.10 1.22 2.67
N HIS A 19 -3.42 1.30 2.59
CA HIS A 19 -4.31 0.13 2.60
C HIS A 19 -4.62 -0.29 1.16
N LEU A 20 -4.36 -1.54 0.84
CA LEU A 20 -4.56 -2.10 -0.50
C LEU A 20 -5.44 -3.34 -0.45
N THR A 21 -6.31 -3.48 -1.45
CA THR A 21 -7.14 -4.68 -1.59
C THR A 21 -6.90 -5.41 -2.91
N ASN A 22 -5.96 -4.94 -3.72
CA ASN A 22 -5.62 -5.54 -5.00
C ASN A 22 -4.25 -6.21 -4.92
N LEU A 23 -4.20 -7.53 -5.17
CA LEU A 23 -2.97 -8.30 -5.08
C LEU A 23 -1.91 -7.82 -6.08
N GLU A 24 -2.31 -7.51 -7.30
CA GLU A 24 -1.35 -7.06 -8.31
C GLU A 24 -0.74 -5.71 -7.95
N ALA A 25 -1.55 -4.80 -7.41
CA ALA A 25 -1.06 -3.51 -6.94
C ALA A 25 -0.07 -3.70 -5.79
N TYR A 26 -0.39 -4.57 -4.85
CA TYR A 26 0.49 -4.91 -3.74
C TYR A 26 1.84 -5.43 -4.25
N ARG A 27 1.82 -6.39 -5.17
CA ARG A 27 3.04 -6.96 -5.74
C ARG A 27 3.87 -5.92 -6.48
N LYS A 28 3.21 -5.08 -7.26
CA LYS A 28 3.89 -4.03 -8.03
C LYS A 28 4.62 -3.05 -7.11
N ILE A 29 3.97 -2.62 -6.05
CA ILE A 29 4.58 -1.72 -5.08
C ILE A 29 5.74 -2.41 -4.37
N LYS A 30 5.53 -3.63 -3.91
CA LYS A 30 6.54 -4.40 -3.20
C LYS A 30 7.80 -4.59 -4.05
N ASP A 31 7.63 -4.83 -5.35
CA ASP A 31 8.75 -5.05 -6.26
C ASP A 31 9.42 -3.75 -6.72
N SER A 32 8.71 -2.63 -6.63
CA SER A 32 9.19 -1.35 -7.17
C SER A 32 9.90 -0.49 -6.16
N LEU A 33 9.62 -0.67 -4.87
CA LEU A 33 10.23 0.14 -3.83
C LEU A 33 10.34 -0.63 -2.51
N GLU A 34 11.18 -0.11 -1.63
CA GLU A 34 11.38 -0.70 -0.32
C GLU A 34 10.20 -0.37 0.59
N ILE A 35 9.65 -1.38 1.23
CA ILE A 35 8.55 -1.24 2.18
C ILE A 35 9.11 -1.40 3.58
N LYS A 36 8.83 -0.44 4.46
CA LYS A 36 9.31 -0.45 5.83
C LYS A 36 8.71 -1.60 6.63
N ASP A 37 7.41 -1.81 6.46
CA ASP A 37 6.69 -2.88 7.14
C ASP A 37 5.42 -3.20 6.37
N SER A 38 4.89 -4.40 6.56
CA SER A 38 3.66 -4.79 5.91
C SER A 38 2.85 -5.71 6.82
N THR A 39 1.53 -5.56 6.75
CA THR A 39 0.58 -6.39 7.47
C THR A 39 -0.45 -6.88 6.46
N TYR A 40 -0.88 -8.12 6.60
CA TYR A 40 -1.94 -8.63 5.75
C TYR A 40 -3.16 -9.01 6.57
N TYR A 41 -4.31 -9.03 5.92
CA TYR A 41 -5.57 -9.46 6.53
C TYR A 41 -6.08 -10.67 5.78
N SER A 42 -6.48 -11.69 6.52
CA SER A 42 -6.97 -12.91 5.91
C SER A 42 -8.28 -13.35 6.55
N LYS A 43 -9.07 -14.08 5.77
CA LYS A 43 -10.31 -14.69 6.24
C LYS A 43 -10.42 -16.07 5.59
N ASP A 44 -10.65 -17.10 6.41
CA ASP A 44 -10.77 -18.48 5.93
C ASP A 44 -9.57 -18.94 5.10
N GLY A 45 -8.37 -18.51 5.50
CA GLY A 45 -7.14 -18.87 4.80
C GLY A 45 -6.83 -18.05 3.57
N ASN A 46 -7.69 -17.09 3.21
CA ASN A 46 -7.50 -16.25 2.02
C ASN A 46 -7.14 -14.83 2.41
N VAL A 47 -6.03 -14.34 1.88
CA VAL A 47 -5.60 -12.95 2.12
C VAL A 47 -6.40 -12.03 1.20
N PHE A 48 -7.03 -11.01 1.76
CA PHE A 48 -7.87 -10.08 1.00
C PHE A 48 -7.43 -8.63 1.06
N ALA A 49 -6.49 -8.28 1.92
CA ALA A 49 -6.04 -6.89 2.06
C ALA A 49 -4.64 -6.83 2.65
N TRP A 50 -3.97 -5.71 2.41
CA TRP A 50 -2.61 -5.45 2.90
C TRP A 50 -2.50 -4.00 3.36
N ASP A 51 -1.76 -3.79 4.45
CA ASP A 51 -1.35 -2.45 4.88
C ASP A 51 0.17 -2.38 4.72
N LEU A 52 0.64 -1.36 4.01
CA LEU A 52 2.06 -1.15 3.77
C LEU A 52 2.51 0.13 4.44
N VAL A 53 3.61 0.06 5.19
CA VAL A 53 4.24 1.24 5.79
C VAL A 53 5.39 1.67 4.89
N ILE A 54 5.31 2.88 4.37
CA ILE A 54 6.32 3.42 3.45
C ILE A 54 6.82 4.76 3.93
N GLU A 55 8.02 5.13 3.51
CA GLU A 55 8.56 6.45 3.80
C GLU A 55 7.77 7.52 3.05
N SER A 56 7.59 8.68 3.70
CA SER A 56 6.78 9.75 3.14
C SER A 56 7.27 10.21 1.76
N ASN A 57 8.57 10.19 1.52
CA ASN A 57 9.15 10.60 0.23
C ASN A 57 8.85 9.62 -0.91
N LYS A 58 8.32 8.44 -0.59
CA LYS A 58 7.97 7.42 -1.59
C LYS A 58 6.48 7.38 -1.89
N LEU A 59 5.69 8.16 -1.18
CA LEU A 59 4.23 8.16 -1.35
C LEU A 59 3.83 8.56 -2.78
N THR A 60 4.50 9.54 -3.36
CA THR A 60 4.22 9.98 -4.74
C THR A 60 4.42 8.82 -5.73
N LYS A 61 5.45 8.03 -5.53
CA LYS A 61 5.73 6.87 -6.39
C LYS A 61 4.64 5.80 -6.24
N VAL A 62 4.18 5.57 -5.01
CA VAL A 62 3.07 4.64 -4.76
C VAL A 62 1.80 5.09 -5.47
N LYS A 63 1.45 6.37 -5.38
CA LYS A 63 0.28 6.92 -6.06
C LYS A 63 0.39 6.77 -7.57
N LYS A 64 1.58 6.97 -8.13
CA LYS A 64 1.81 6.81 -9.55
C LYS A 64 1.61 5.36 -10.00
N ILE A 65 2.12 4.41 -9.23
CA ILE A 65 1.92 2.99 -9.51
C ILE A 65 0.45 2.63 -9.47
N LEU A 66 -0.27 3.09 -8.46
CA LEU A 66 -1.69 2.76 -8.28
C LEU A 66 -2.57 3.32 -9.39
N LYS A 67 -2.16 4.39 -10.06
CA LYS A 67 -2.90 4.91 -11.21
C LYS A 67 -2.97 3.91 -12.34
N GLU A 68 -2.00 3.02 -12.47
CA GLU A 68 -1.98 1.99 -13.49
C GLU A 68 -3.09 0.97 -13.30
N PHE A 69 -3.70 0.91 -12.13
CA PHE A 69 -4.75 -0.04 -11.79
C PHE A 69 -6.15 0.57 -11.74
N ASN A 70 -6.27 1.80 -12.15
CA ASN A 70 -7.57 2.48 -12.23
C ASN A 70 -8.27 2.23 -13.56
#